data_3739720e7abb254c69243ef212802f29
#
_entry.id   3739720e7abb254c69243ef212802f29
#
_cell.length_a   1.000
_cell.length_b   1.000
_cell.length_c   1.000
_cell.angle_alpha   90.00
_cell.angle_beta   90.00
_cell.angle_gamma   90.00
#
_symmetry.space_group_name_H-M   'P 1'
#
loop_
_entity.id
_entity.type
_entity.pdbx_description
1 polymer ?
#
loop_
_entity_poly.entity_id
_entity_poly.type
_entity_poly.pdbx_seq_one_letter_code
_entity_poly.pdbx_strand_id
1 'polypeptide(L)'
;MNTPTPIPAVKSMLDLEQEYRMHAQMDTSNGLDLGKVLPALGSQVRPLVPGELMAIIADTGVGKSAFAQTIAMHARPNVVLNFSMELPGTLMFERQMAMKHKVEQSAIEATYKTNESYDMHGLHHIYTCEATRLSTDDMKEIIDESGVYPNILIVDYIGLMSAKGTRGRYERMSDAAEELKSLAKRTKTVVIVVCQVSRKEGNEPEIYLHDAKDSGSIENSAGLLLGLWRDTASRTLMHCKILKNTKGTAGSIIDCEYDGARMQIRPAPVTFSSPANDVDMAVDYDGLGIS
;
A
#
# COMPACT_ATOMS: atom_id res chain seq x y z
N MET A 1 -21.38 -28.35 10.31
CA MET A 1 -20.61 -29.00 11.38
C MET A 1 -19.42 -28.08 11.66
N ASN A 2 -19.34 -27.48 12.89
CA ASN A 2 -18.19 -26.65 13.26
C ASN A 2 -16.97 -27.54 13.41
N THR A 3 -16.04 -27.49 12.48
CA THR A 3 -14.72 -28.05 12.68
C THR A 3 -14.06 -27.28 13.83
N PRO A 4 -13.58 -27.94 14.88
CA PRO A 4 -12.95 -27.24 15.98
C PRO A 4 -11.71 -26.49 15.48
N THR A 5 -11.57 -25.24 15.87
CA THR A 5 -10.38 -24.44 15.58
C THR A 5 -9.16 -25.19 16.12
N PRO A 6 -8.16 -25.51 15.31
CA PRO A 6 -6.99 -26.24 15.79
C PRO A 6 -6.31 -25.44 16.91
N ILE A 7 -6.00 -26.13 18.00
CA ILE A 7 -5.27 -25.54 19.14
C ILE A 7 -3.90 -25.09 18.62
N PRO A 8 -3.49 -23.83 18.86
CA PRO A 8 -2.19 -23.36 18.41
C PRO A 8 -1.05 -24.19 19.03
N ALA A 9 -0.08 -24.56 18.21
CA ALA A 9 1.09 -25.29 18.70
C ALA A 9 1.97 -24.38 19.57
N VAL A 10 2.37 -24.87 20.73
CA VAL A 10 3.41 -24.23 21.55
C VAL A 10 4.76 -24.65 20.97
N LYS A 11 5.63 -23.68 20.71
CA LYS A 11 6.95 -23.89 20.08
C LYS A 11 8.06 -23.47 21.03
N SER A 12 9.11 -24.26 21.09
CA SER A 12 10.34 -23.88 21.77
C SER A 12 11.15 -22.87 20.93
N MET A 13 12.15 -22.23 21.54
CA MET A 13 13.08 -21.37 20.79
C MET A 13 13.86 -22.15 19.73
N LEU A 14 14.12 -23.44 19.96
CA LEU A 14 14.79 -24.30 18.99
C LEU A 14 13.90 -24.56 17.76
N ASP A 15 12.61 -24.82 17.99
CA ASP A 15 11.63 -24.97 16.89
C ASP A 15 11.54 -23.68 16.09
N LEU A 16 11.49 -22.53 16.78
CA LEU A 16 11.45 -21.21 16.13
C LEU A 16 12.73 -20.89 15.36
N GLU A 17 13.91 -21.30 15.86
CA GLU A 17 15.17 -21.15 15.12
C GLU A 17 15.15 -21.96 13.83
N GLN A 18 14.69 -23.22 13.87
CA GLN A 18 14.60 -24.06 12.66
C GLN A 18 13.63 -23.45 11.64
N GLU A 19 12.48 -22.99 12.10
CA GLU A 19 11.52 -22.31 11.24
C GLU A 19 12.11 -21.01 10.66
N TYR A 20 12.83 -20.24 11.48
CA TYR A 20 13.49 -19.03 11.03
C TYR A 20 14.58 -19.29 10.00
N ARG A 21 15.36 -20.36 10.15
CA ARG A 21 16.37 -20.76 9.13
C ARG A 21 15.70 -21.06 7.80
N MET A 22 14.60 -21.83 7.78
CA MET A 22 13.84 -22.09 6.57
C MET A 22 13.26 -20.79 5.99
N HIS A 23 12.70 -19.93 6.84
CA HIS A 23 12.17 -18.63 6.44
C HIS A 23 13.24 -17.70 5.83
N ALA A 24 14.43 -17.63 6.45
CA ALA A 24 15.54 -16.81 5.98
C ALA A 24 16.16 -17.32 4.67
N GLN A 25 16.04 -18.62 4.40
CA GLN A 25 16.50 -19.26 3.17
C GLN A 25 15.41 -19.27 2.08
N MET A 26 14.15 -19.08 2.45
CA MET A 26 13.09 -18.88 1.45
C MET A 26 13.43 -17.64 0.66
N ASP A 27 13.53 -17.83 -0.64
CA ASP A 27 13.65 -16.74 -1.57
C ASP A 27 12.51 -15.73 -1.30
N THR A 28 12.84 -14.44 -1.18
CA THR A 28 11.88 -13.34 -0.97
C THR A 28 10.86 -13.25 -2.10
N SER A 29 10.93 -14.13 -3.09
CA SER A 29 9.99 -14.23 -4.20
C SER A 29 8.52 -14.37 -3.77
N ASN A 30 8.24 -14.97 -2.60
CA ASN A 30 6.89 -15.08 -2.03
C ASN A 30 6.49 -13.89 -1.14
N GLY A 31 7.38 -12.94 -0.92
CA GLY A 31 7.12 -11.71 -0.21
C GLY A 31 6.81 -10.53 -1.13
N LEU A 32 6.28 -9.46 -0.59
CA LEU A 32 6.08 -8.22 -1.31
C LEU A 32 7.24 -7.26 -1.07
N ASP A 33 8.06 -7.06 -2.09
CA ASP A 33 9.14 -6.07 -2.09
C ASP A 33 8.63 -4.73 -2.64
N LEU A 34 8.50 -3.75 -1.78
CA LEU A 34 8.07 -2.39 -2.13
C LEU A 34 9.15 -1.61 -2.90
N GLY A 35 10.39 -2.10 -2.91
CA GLY A 35 11.47 -1.53 -3.73
C GLY A 35 11.24 -1.66 -5.23
N LYS A 36 10.42 -2.63 -5.65
CA LYS A 36 9.97 -2.77 -7.04
C LYS A 36 9.04 -1.63 -7.49
N VAL A 37 8.38 -0.98 -6.53
CA VAL A 37 7.48 0.17 -6.76
C VAL A 37 8.24 1.48 -6.62
N LEU A 38 8.87 1.66 -5.48
CA LEU A 38 9.68 2.83 -5.13
C LEU A 38 10.99 2.36 -4.49
N PRO A 39 12.14 2.42 -5.19
CA PRO A 39 13.43 1.96 -4.67
C PRO A 39 13.79 2.57 -3.31
N ALA A 40 13.48 3.87 -3.11
CA ALA A 40 13.71 4.55 -1.85
C ALA A 40 12.85 3.98 -0.69
N LEU A 41 11.65 3.48 -0.98
CA LEU A 41 10.82 2.81 0.02
C LEU A 41 11.39 1.42 0.36
N GLY A 42 11.80 0.66 -0.65
CA GLY A 42 12.39 -0.67 -0.44
C GLY A 42 13.73 -0.65 0.30
N SER A 43 14.49 0.45 0.23
CA SER A 43 15.72 0.59 1.03
C SER A 43 15.48 0.76 2.53
N GLN A 44 14.24 1.11 2.93
CA GLN A 44 13.88 1.41 4.31
C GLN A 44 12.89 0.39 4.91
N VAL A 45 12.19 -0.35 4.06
CA VAL A 45 11.18 -1.32 4.45
C VAL A 45 11.61 -2.71 3.99
N ARG A 46 11.74 -3.64 4.94
CA ARG A 46 11.98 -5.05 4.61
C ARG A 46 10.78 -5.60 3.84
N PRO A 47 10.98 -6.56 2.92
CA PRO A 47 9.87 -7.22 2.25
C PRO A 47 8.79 -7.70 3.23
N LEU A 48 7.54 -7.49 2.86
CA LEU A 48 6.41 -8.01 3.60
C LEU A 48 6.27 -9.50 3.31
N VAL A 49 6.04 -10.27 4.36
CA VAL A 49 5.94 -11.74 4.27
C VAL A 49 4.51 -12.22 4.54
N PRO A 50 4.16 -13.44 4.11
CA PRO A 50 2.84 -14.02 4.36
C PRO A 50 2.42 -13.94 5.83
N GLY A 51 1.20 -13.50 6.09
CA GLY A 51 0.64 -13.26 7.42
C GLY A 51 0.77 -11.82 7.91
N GLU A 52 1.36 -10.92 7.12
CA GLU A 52 1.48 -9.50 7.48
C GLU A 52 0.35 -8.65 6.89
N LEU A 53 0.03 -7.61 7.62
CA LEU A 53 -0.93 -6.56 7.23
C LEU A 53 -0.18 -5.24 7.04
N MET A 54 -0.33 -4.65 5.87
CA MET A 54 0.08 -3.29 5.53
C MET A 54 -1.16 -2.42 5.34
N ALA A 55 -1.12 -1.19 5.79
CA ALA A 55 -2.17 -0.22 5.51
C ALA A 55 -1.63 1.03 4.79
N ILE A 56 -2.45 1.56 3.88
CA ILE A 56 -2.23 2.81 3.15
C ILE A 56 -3.31 3.78 3.58
N ILE A 57 -2.94 4.88 4.21
CA ILE A 57 -3.89 5.89 4.66
C ILE A 57 -3.67 7.21 3.91
N ALA A 58 -4.74 7.85 3.51
CA ALA A 58 -4.73 9.17 2.89
C ALA A 58 -6.15 9.77 2.84
N ASP A 59 -6.26 11.04 2.52
CA ASP A 59 -7.53 11.67 2.20
C ASP A 59 -8.06 11.21 0.82
N THR A 60 -9.33 11.52 0.54
CA THR A 60 -9.98 11.22 -0.74
C THR A 60 -9.27 11.94 -1.88
N GLY A 61 -9.13 11.25 -3.02
CA GLY A 61 -8.56 11.84 -4.24
C GLY A 61 -7.04 11.97 -4.25
N VAL A 62 -6.34 11.62 -3.16
CA VAL A 62 -4.86 11.68 -3.09
C VAL A 62 -4.20 10.67 -4.02
N GLY A 63 -4.78 9.47 -4.21
CA GLY A 63 -4.21 8.43 -5.07
C GLY A 63 -3.96 7.10 -4.35
N LYS A 64 -4.62 6.83 -3.21
CA LYS A 64 -4.49 5.58 -2.44
C LYS A 64 -4.66 4.33 -3.30
N SER A 65 -5.78 4.26 -4.03
CA SER A 65 -6.08 3.13 -4.92
C SER A 65 -5.05 3.01 -6.03
N ALA A 66 -4.57 4.14 -6.60
CA ALA A 66 -3.51 4.13 -7.58
C ALA A 66 -2.21 3.58 -7.01
N PHE A 67 -1.86 3.92 -5.76
CA PHE A 67 -0.68 3.38 -5.10
C PHE A 67 -0.81 1.87 -4.88
N ALA A 68 -1.96 1.40 -4.37
CA ALA A 68 -2.23 -0.03 -4.19
C ALA A 68 -2.19 -0.79 -5.52
N GLN A 69 -2.75 -0.22 -6.60
CA GLN A 69 -2.69 -0.83 -7.93
C GLN A 69 -1.28 -0.80 -8.52
N THR A 70 -0.48 0.24 -8.26
CA THR A 70 0.94 0.25 -8.64
C THR A 70 1.69 -0.89 -7.96
N ILE A 71 1.40 -1.18 -6.68
CA ILE A 71 1.96 -2.35 -6.00
C ILE A 71 1.53 -3.64 -6.71
N ALA A 72 0.24 -3.80 -7.05
CA ALA A 72 -0.27 -4.98 -7.75
C ALA A 72 0.46 -5.19 -9.09
N MET A 73 0.67 -4.14 -9.86
CA MET A 73 1.37 -4.19 -11.16
C MET A 73 2.81 -4.70 -11.04
N HIS A 74 3.50 -4.39 -9.94
CA HIS A 74 4.90 -4.74 -9.70
C HIS A 74 5.08 -5.98 -8.79
N ALA A 75 3.98 -6.64 -8.41
CA ALA A 75 4.01 -7.74 -7.45
C ALA A 75 4.58 -9.06 -8.01
N ARG A 76 4.75 -9.19 -9.34
CA ARG A 76 5.24 -10.45 -9.93
C ARG A 76 6.51 -10.97 -9.28
N PRO A 77 6.62 -12.31 -9.09
CA PRO A 77 5.74 -13.38 -9.59
C PRO A 77 4.48 -13.64 -8.74
N ASN A 78 4.23 -12.87 -7.69
CA ASN A 78 3.12 -13.08 -6.77
C ASN A 78 1.77 -12.88 -7.45
N VAL A 79 0.80 -13.74 -7.10
CA VAL A 79 -0.60 -13.62 -7.51
C VAL A 79 -1.30 -12.63 -6.58
N VAL A 80 -1.99 -11.65 -7.17
CA VAL A 80 -2.72 -10.60 -6.46
C VAL A 80 -4.22 -10.81 -6.65
N LEU A 81 -4.98 -10.77 -5.56
CA LEU A 81 -6.43 -10.69 -5.59
C LEU A 81 -6.89 -9.35 -4.98
N ASN A 82 -7.54 -8.53 -5.81
CA ASN A 82 -8.15 -7.28 -5.38
C ASN A 82 -9.60 -7.52 -4.97
N PHE A 83 -9.97 -7.13 -3.77
CA PHE A 83 -11.36 -6.94 -3.36
C PHE A 83 -11.73 -5.47 -3.58
N SER A 84 -12.38 -5.19 -4.72
CA SER A 84 -12.80 -3.84 -5.11
C SER A 84 -14.23 -3.59 -4.65
N MET A 85 -14.38 -2.84 -3.57
CA MET A 85 -15.69 -2.52 -3.01
C MET A 85 -16.19 -1.13 -3.40
N GLU A 86 -15.31 -0.28 -3.92
CA GLU A 86 -15.63 1.09 -4.33
C GLU A 86 -15.79 1.22 -5.86
N LEU A 87 -14.95 0.51 -6.61
CA LEU A 87 -14.88 0.66 -8.06
C LEU A 87 -15.38 -0.59 -8.78
N PRO A 88 -16.19 -0.41 -9.85
CA PRO A 88 -16.52 -1.49 -10.77
C PRO A 88 -15.28 -2.13 -11.40
N GLY A 89 -15.32 -3.42 -11.68
CA GLY A 89 -14.23 -4.16 -12.30
C GLY A 89 -13.80 -3.58 -13.65
N THR A 90 -14.73 -3.05 -14.43
CA THR A 90 -14.44 -2.37 -15.71
C THR A 90 -13.58 -1.13 -15.53
N LEU A 91 -13.84 -0.31 -14.50
CA LEU A 91 -12.99 0.85 -14.21
C LEU A 91 -11.65 0.46 -13.62
N MET A 92 -11.59 -0.65 -12.86
CA MET A 92 -10.32 -1.22 -12.40
C MET A 92 -9.47 -1.66 -13.60
N PHE A 93 -10.06 -2.36 -14.56
CA PHE A 93 -9.39 -2.76 -15.80
C PHE A 93 -8.86 -1.55 -16.56
N GLU A 94 -9.71 -0.54 -16.81
CA GLU A 94 -9.30 0.68 -17.51
C GLU A 94 -8.10 1.35 -16.87
N ARG A 95 -8.11 1.50 -15.53
CA ARG A 95 -7.00 2.08 -14.77
C ARG A 95 -5.72 1.25 -14.87
N GLN A 96 -5.82 -0.06 -14.75
CA GLN A 96 -4.66 -0.95 -14.87
C GLN A 96 -4.06 -0.91 -16.28
N MET A 97 -4.91 -0.83 -17.33
CA MET A 97 -4.45 -0.70 -18.69
C MET A 97 -3.80 0.67 -18.95
N ALA A 98 -4.38 1.76 -18.42
CA ALA A 98 -3.80 3.10 -18.47
C ALA A 98 -2.41 3.14 -17.82
N MET A 99 -2.26 2.51 -16.64
CA MET A 99 -0.97 2.35 -15.95
C MET A 99 0.04 1.59 -16.80
N LYS A 100 -0.35 0.43 -17.34
CA LYS A 100 0.54 -0.44 -18.10
C LYS A 100 1.06 0.25 -19.37
N HIS A 101 0.15 0.83 -20.13
CA HIS A 101 0.46 1.41 -21.45
C HIS A 101 0.89 2.87 -21.39
N LYS A 102 0.86 3.49 -20.20
CA LYS A 102 1.25 4.88 -19.97
C LYS A 102 0.43 5.87 -20.81
N VAL A 103 -0.83 5.54 -21.01
CA VAL A 103 -1.81 6.37 -21.74
C VAL A 103 -2.91 6.87 -20.80
N GLU A 104 -3.67 7.84 -21.24
CA GLU A 104 -4.82 8.34 -20.48
C GLU A 104 -5.97 7.31 -20.51
N GLN A 105 -6.78 7.28 -19.44
CA GLN A 105 -7.92 6.37 -19.34
C GLN A 105 -8.89 6.52 -20.53
N SER A 106 -9.09 7.76 -21.01
CA SER A 106 -9.90 8.05 -22.21
C SER A 106 -9.37 7.37 -23.48
N ALA A 107 -8.06 7.19 -23.60
CA ALA A 107 -7.47 6.49 -24.75
C ALA A 107 -7.75 4.98 -24.69
N ILE A 108 -7.77 4.40 -23.48
CA ILE A 108 -8.18 3.00 -23.31
C ILE A 108 -9.61 2.81 -23.78
N GLU A 109 -10.54 3.62 -23.29
CA GLU A 109 -11.94 3.58 -23.69
C GLU A 109 -12.12 3.73 -25.22
N ALA A 110 -11.43 4.72 -25.83
CA ALA A 110 -11.51 4.97 -27.26
C ALA A 110 -11.05 3.76 -28.09
N THR A 111 -9.95 3.10 -27.71
CA THR A 111 -9.42 1.92 -28.41
C THR A 111 -10.43 0.76 -28.38
N TYR A 112 -11.01 0.46 -27.20
CA TYR A 112 -11.99 -0.62 -27.10
C TYR A 112 -13.32 -0.32 -27.80
N LYS A 113 -13.68 0.95 -28.00
CA LYS A 113 -14.84 1.35 -28.83
C LYS A 113 -14.66 1.02 -30.31
N THR A 114 -13.43 0.91 -30.80
CA THR A 114 -13.14 0.53 -32.19
C THR A 114 -12.91 -0.97 -32.39
N ASN A 115 -13.21 -1.81 -31.40
CA ASN A 115 -12.91 -3.25 -31.36
C ASN A 115 -11.41 -3.59 -31.42
N GLU A 116 -10.54 -2.63 -31.17
CA GLU A 116 -9.13 -2.87 -30.93
C GLU A 116 -8.88 -3.22 -29.48
N SER A 117 -7.71 -3.73 -29.15
CA SER A 117 -7.35 -4.11 -27.79
C SER A 117 -5.88 -3.80 -27.50
N TYR A 118 -5.62 -3.50 -26.24
CA TYR A 118 -4.25 -3.41 -25.74
C TYR A 118 -3.70 -4.78 -25.30
N ASP A 119 -2.39 -4.95 -25.40
CA ASP A 119 -1.71 -6.13 -24.89
C ASP A 119 -1.84 -6.22 -23.36
N MET A 120 -2.29 -7.38 -22.85
CA MET A 120 -2.41 -7.67 -21.42
C MET A 120 -1.25 -8.50 -20.87
N HIS A 121 -0.21 -8.76 -21.68
CA HIS A 121 0.94 -9.54 -21.22
C HIS A 121 1.53 -8.92 -19.95
N GLY A 122 1.76 -9.77 -18.94
CA GLY A 122 2.30 -9.31 -17.64
C GLY A 122 1.25 -8.93 -16.61
N LEU A 123 -0.07 -8.94 -16.92
CA LEU A 123 -1.15 -8.65 -15.98
C LEU A 123 -1.90 -9.90 -15.48
N HIS A 124 -1.62 -11.09 -16.04
CA HIS A 124 -2.34 -12.35 -15.74
C HIS A 124 -2.23 -12.82 -14.28
N HIS A 125 -1.39 -12.19 -13.48
CA HIS A 125 -1.25 -12.46 -12.06
C HIS A 125 -2.20 -11.63 -11.19
N ILE A 126 -2.97 -10.70 -11.78
CA ILE A 126 -3.89 -9.81 -11.08
C ILE A 126 -5.32 -10.28 -11.31
N TYR A 127 -6.02 -10.54 -10.22
CA TYR A 127 -7.44 -10.91 -10.19
C TYR A 127 -8.22 -9.86 -9.43
N THR A 128 -9.49 -9.67 -9.79
CA THR A 128 -10.37 -8.70 -9.11
C THR A 128 -11.69 -9.37 -8.78
N CYS A 129 -12.08 -9.29 -7.52
CA CYS A 129 -13.42 -9.60 -7.04
C CYS A 129 -14.14 -8.28 -6.79
N GLU A 130 -15.18 -8.03 -7.57
CA GLU A 130 -16.06 -6.86 -7.41
C GLU A 130 -17.17 -7.20 -6.42
N ALA A 131 -17.33 -6.36 -5.40
CA ALA A 131 -18.37 -6.52 -4.39
C ALA A 131 -18.72 -5.15 -3.79
N THR A 132 -19.93 -5.03 -3.27
CA THR A 132 -20.37 -3.80 -2.60
C THR A 132 -20.02 -3.80 -1.11
N ARG A 133 -19.91 -4.99 -0.53
CA ARG A 133 -19.61 -5.18 0.89
C ARG A 133 -19.18 -6.63 1.14
N LEU A 134 -18.11 -6.84 1.88
CA LEU A 134 -17.60 -8.16 2.25
C LEU A 134 -17.17 -8.19 3.72
N SER A 135 -17.39 -9.32 4.38
CA SER A 135 -16.71 -9.68 5.62
C SER A 135 -15.41 -10.45 5.30
N THR A 136 -14.56 -10.65 6.29
CA THR A 136 -13.35 -11.49 6.13
C THR A 136 -13.70 -12.97 5.95
N ASP A 137 -14.87 -13.42 6.42
CA ASP A 137 -15.35 -14.77 6.20
C ASP A 137 -15.80 -14.95 4.75
N ASP A 138 -16.50 -13.95 4.16
CA ASP A 138 -16.85 -13.94 2.73
C ASP A 138 -15.59 -13.94 1.86
N MET A 139 -14.57 -13.13 2.21
CA MET A 139 -13.29 -13.10 1.50
C MET A 139 -12.60 -14.47 1.52
N LYS A 140 -12.63 -15.16 2.67
CA LYS A 140 -12.04 -16.49 2.80
C LYS A 140 -12.78 -17.50 1.93
N GLU A 141 -14.12 -17.49 1.92
CA GLU A 141 -14.95 -18.35 1.09
C GLU A 141 -14.67 -18.11 -0.40
N ILE A 142 -14.61 -16.84 -0.84
CA ILE A 142 -14.25 -16.48 -2.21
C ILE A 142 -12.88 -17.02 -2.61
N ILE A 143 -11.87 -16.92 -1.74
CA ILE A 143 -10.53 -17.47 -2.00
C ILE A 143 -10.61 -18.98 -2.17
N ASP A 144 -11.31 -19.68 -1.28
CA ASP A 144 -11.40 -21.14 -1.30
C ASP A 144 -12.14 -21.67 -2.54
N GLU A 145 -13.16 -20.95 -3.00
CA GLU A 145 -14.03 -21.37 -4.10
C GLU A 145 -13.54 -20.93 -5.49
N SER A 146 -12.80 -19.82 -5.57
CA SER A 146 -12.35 -19.23 -6.84
C SER A 146 -11.32 -20.06 -7.61
N GLY A 147 -10.62 -20.97 -6.93
CA GLY A 147 -9.44 -21.67 -7.48
C GLY A 147 -8.21 -20.75 -7.68
N VAL A 148 -8.29 -19.48 -7.21
CA VAL A 148 -7.16 -18.55 -7.20
C VAL A 148 -6.44 -18.66 -5.86
N TYR A 149 -5.15 -18.87 -5.90
CA TYR A 149 -4.29 -18.96 -4.70
C TYR A 149 -3.43 -17.68 -4.59
N PRO A 150 -3.98 -16.59 -4.01
CA PRO A 150 -3.28 -15.33 -3.95
C PRO A 150 -2.13 -15.37 -2.93
N ASN A 151 -1.05 -14.67 -3.24
CA ASN A 151 0.02 -14.34 -2.30
C ASN A 151 -0.27 -12.99 -1.61
N ILE A 152 -0.98 -12.12 -2.32
CA ILE A 152 -1.28 -10.76 -1.89
C ILE A 152 -2.78 -10.51 -2.06
N LEU A 153 -3.40 -10.00 -1.00
CA LEU A 153 -4.78 -9.49 -1.02
C LEU A 153 -4.74 -7.96 -0.93
N ILE A 154 -5.48 -7.29 -1.78
CA ILE A 154 -5.70 -5.84 -1.70
C ILE A 154 -7.18 -5.60 -1.38
N VAL A 155 -7.45 -4.82 -0.33
CA VAL A 155 -8.80 -4.48 0.12
C VAL A 155 -9.01 -2.97 -0.03
N ASP A 156 -9.80 -2.56 -1.01
CA ASP A 156 -10.08 -1.16 -1.33
C ASP A 156 -11.58 -0.88 -1.21
N TYR A 157 -12.07 -0.31 -0.09
CA TYR A 157 -11.38 0.13 1.11
C TYR A 157 -12.10 -0.42 2.37
N ILE A 158 -11.40 -0.40 3.50
CA ILE A 158 -11.88 -0.98 4.78
C ILE A 158 -13.22 -0.43 5.27
N GLY A 159 -13.53 0.82 4.97
CA GLY A 159 -14.77 1.47 5.40
C GLY A 159 -16.05 0.85 4.82
N LEU A 160 -15.92 0.03 3.77
CA LEU A 160 -17.03 -0.69 3.14
C LEU A 160 -17.14 -2.15 3.62
N MET A 161 -16.25 -2.61 4.49
CA MET A 161 -16.31 -3.95 5.03
C MET A 161 -17.55 -4.13 5.93
N SER A 162 -18.12 -5.35 5.89
CA SER A 162 -19.16 -5.77 6.80
C SER A 162 -18.57 -6.13 8.15
N ALA A 163 -19.15 -5.60 9.23
CA ALA A 163 -18.84 -6.05 10.59
C ALA A 163 -20.07 -6.62 11.25
N LYS A 164 -19.91 -7.58 12.14
CA LYS A 164 -21.01 -8.21 12.89
C LYS A 164 -21.52 -7.23 13.96
N GLY A 165 -22.82 -6.95 13.96
CA GLY A 165 -23.51 -6.17 15.00
C GLY A 165 -23.80 -4.70 14.63
N THR A 166 -24.56 -4.02 15.50
CA THR A 166 -24.96 -2.60 15.37
C THR A 166 -23.97 -1.70 16.12
N ARG A 167 -22.72 -1.66 15.68
CA ARG A 167 -21.67 -0.86 16.31
C ARG A 167 -21.44 0.46 15.57
N GLY A 168 -20.82 1.43 16.22
CA GLY A 168 -20.40 2.68 15.62
C GLY A 168 -19.39 2.44 14.47
N ARG A 169 -19.18 3.47 13.63
CA ARG A 169 -18.24 3.38 12.49
C ARG A 169 -16.83 3.02 12.95
N TYR A 170 -16.38 3.64 14.03
CA TYR A 170 -15.05 3.41 14.62
C TYR A 170 -14.84 1.95 15.02
N GLU A 171 -15.80 1.37 15.77
CA GLU A 171 -15.70 -0.02 16.24
C GLU A 171 -15.69 -1.02 15.07
N ARG A 172 -16.52 -0.76 14.03
CA ARG A 172 -16.53 -1.60 12.82
C ARG A 172 -15.18 -1.61 12.10
N MET A 173 -14.54 -0.45 11.98
CA MET A 173 -13.23 -0.37 11.33
C MET A 173 -12.14 -1.02 12.17
N SER A 174 -12.24 -0.93 13.49
CA SER A 174 -11.35 -1.61 14.43
C SER A 174 -11.44 -3.12 14.29
N ASP A 175 -12.65 -3.67 14.37
CA ASP A 175 -12.89 -5.10 14.21
C ASP A 175 -12.41 -5.60 12.83
N ALA A 176 -12.70 -4.84 11.76
CA ALA A 176 -12.27 -5.18 10.41
C ALA A 176 -10.74 -5.24 10.26
N ALA A 177 -10.00 -4.33 10.91
CA ALA A 177 -8.54 -4.35 10.88
C ALA A 177 -7.95 -5.57 11.60
N GLU A 178 -8.52 -5.96 12.74
CA GLU A 178 -8.09 -7.16 13.47
C GLU A 178 -8.45 -8.44 12.71
N GLU A 179 -9.64 -8.48 12.13
CA GLU A 179 -10.08 -9.59 11.29
C GLU A 179 -9.22 -9.74 10.02
N LEU A 180 -8.84 -8.64 9.37
CA LEU A 180 -7.92 -8.66 8.22
C LEU A 180 -6.54 -9.19 8.59
N LYS A 181 -6.01 -8.81 9.76
CA LYS A 181 -4.76 -9.38 10.28
C LYS A 181 -4.89 -10.87 10.54
N SER A 182 -6.02 -11.31 11.07
CA SER A 182 -6.32 -12.72 11.27
C SER A 182 -6.44 -13.46 9.92
N LEU A 183 -7.11 -12.85 8.94
CA LEU A 183 -7.23 -13.38 7.57
C LEU A 183 -5.84 -13.59 6.95
N ALA A 184 -4.96 -12.58 7.00
CA ALA A 184 -3.60 -12.66 6.50
C ALA A 184 -2.86 -13.90 7.03
N LYS A 185 -2.96 -14.16 8.34
CA LYS A 185 -2.34 -15.33 8.98
C LYS A 185 -2.97 -16.65 8.55
N ARG A 186 -4.32 -16.71 8.48
CA ARG A 186 -5.07 -17.93 8.12
C ARG A 186 -4.84 -18.33 6.67
N THR A 187 -4.78 -17.36 5.75
CA THR A 187 -4.57 -17.57 4.32
C THR A 187 -3.09 -17.59 3.92
N LYS A 188 -2.18 -17.25 4.84
CA LYS A 188 -0.74 -17.09 4.55
C LYS A 188 -0.49 -16.12 3.40
N THR A 189 -1.19 -14.99 3.38
CA THR A 189 -1.05 -13.94 2.38
C THR A 189 -0.51 -12.66 3.00
N VAL A 190 0.03 -11.76 2.19
CA VAL A 190 0.21 -10.36 2.56
C VAL A 190 -1.11 -9.64 2.30
N VAL A 191 -1.64 -8.95 3.30
CA VAL A 191 -2.85 -8.13 3.12
C VAL A 191 -2.46 -6.67 3.05
N ILE A 192 -2.92 -5.97 2.01
CA ILE A 192 -2.81 -4.53 1.84
C ILE A 192 -4.21 -3.95 1.98
N VAL A 193 -4.41 -3.08 2.93
CA VAL A 193 -5.70 -2.43 3.13
C VAL A 193 -5.59 -0.93 2.88
N VAL A 194 -6.55 -0.40 2.12
CA VAL A 194 -6.67 1.03 1.85
C VAL A 194 -7.64 1.64 2.86
N CYS A 195 -7.24 2.76 3.47
CA CYS A 195 -8.01 3.45 4.48
C CYS A 195 -8.11 4.92 4.16
N GLN A 196 -9.31 5.46 4.35
CA GLN A 196 -9.53 6.89 4.25
C GLN A 196 -9.39 7.53 5.63
N VAL A 197 -8.59 8.58 5.74
CA VAL A 197 -8.57 9.43 6.95
C VAL A 197 -9.81 10.30 7.02
N SER A 198 -10.26 10.64 8.23
CA SER A 198 -11.25 11.66 8.43
C SER A 198 -10.69 13.01 8.01
N ARG A 199 -11.57 13.90 7.53
CA ARG A 199 -11.14 15.25 7.14
C ARG A 199 -10.45 15.92 8.31
N LYS A 200 -9.24 16.44 8.06
CA LYS A 200 -8.49 17.21 9.05
C LYS A 200 -9.14 18.59 9.24
N GLU A 201 -9.16 19.03 10.48
CA GLU A 201 -9.38 20.44 10.79
C GLU A 201 -8.05 21.17 10.55
N GLY A 202 -7.96 21.96 9.47
CA GLY A 202 -6.77 22.72 9.10
C GLY A 202 -6.30 22.47 7.66
N ASN A 203 -5.31 23.27 7.23
CA ASN A 203 -4.78 23.25 5.86
C ASN A 203 -3.53 22.38 5.69
N GLU A 204 -3.11 21.60 6.68
CA GLU A 204 -1.92 20.76 6.58
C GLU A 204 -2.22 19.47 5.82
N PRO A 205 -1.61 19.23 4.65
CA PRO A 205 -1.84 18.03 3.87
C PRO A 205 -1.13 16.81 4.45
N GLU A 206 -0.05 16.99 5.22
CA GLU A 206 0.77 15.90 5.74
C GLU A 206 -0.03 14.96 6.64
N ILE A 207 0.15 13.66 6.45
CA ILE A 207 -0.49 12.60 7.24
C ILE A 207 0.40 12.21 8.41
N TYR A 208 -0.20 12.16 9.59
CA TYR A 208 0.44 11.74 10.84
C TYR A 208 -0.19 10.45 11.38
N LEU A 209 0.53 9.80 12.28
CA LEU A 209 0.06 8.54 12.89
C LEU A 209 -1.29 8.70 13.62
N HIS A 210 -1.53 9.87 14.24
CA HIS A 210 -2.78 10.14 14.92
C HIS A 210 -3.99 10.26 13.95
N ASP A 211 -3.77 10.56 12.66
CA ASP A 211 -4.85 10.59 11.67
C ASP A 211 -5.38 9.16 11.39
N ALA A 212 -4.57 8.14 11.69
CA ALA A 212 -5.00 6.75 11.65
C ALA A 212 -5.92 6.36 12.81
N LYS A 213 -5.96 7.14 13.91
CA LYS A 213 -6.79 6.82 15.07
C LYS A 213 -8.29 6.80 14.75
N ASP A 214 -8.73 7.63 13.82
CA ASP A 214 -10.11 7.61 13.33
C ASP A 214 -10.43 6.36 12.50
N SER A 215 -9.41 5.65 12.04
CA SER A 215 -9.51 4.38 11.34
C SER A 215 -9.50 3.17 12.29
N GLY A 216 -9.71 3.37 13.58
CA GLY A 216 -9.76 2.33 14.59
C GLY A 216 -8.41 1.72 14.91
N SER A 217 -8.35 0.40 15.12
CA SER A 217 -7.13 -0.31 15.48
C SER A 217 -6.21 -0.63 14.29
N ILE A 218 -6.34 0.05 13.15
CA ILE A 218 -5.43 -0.13 12.00
C ILE A 218 -3.99 0.10 12.40
N GLU A 219 -3.74 1.15 13.20
CA GLU A 219 -2.42 1.42 13.74
C GLU A 219 -1.89 0.22 14.55
N ASN A 220 -2.73 -0.43 15.35
CA ASN A 220 -2.34 -1.58 16.15
C ASN A 220 -2.18 -2.85 15.33
N SER A 221 -3.01 -3.04 14.31
CA SER A 221 -3.08 -4.28 13.53
C SER A 221 -2.02 -4.33 12.43
N ALA A 222 -1.73 -3.21 11.76
CA ALA A 222 -0.75 -3.16 10.67
C ALA A 222 0.69 -3.22 11.20
N GLY A 223 1.52 -4.03 10.53
CA GLY A 223 2.98 -4.06 10.73
C GLY A 223 3.70 -2.93 10.01
N LEU A 224 3.15 -2.50 8.86
CA LEU A 224 3.59 -1.36 8.08
C LEU A 224 2.40 -0.43 7.83
N LEU A 225 2.58 0.87 8.09
CA LEU A 225 1.59 1.90 7.84
C LEU A 225 2.21 3.02 7.02
N LEU A 226 1.66 3.27 5.84
CA LEU A 226 2.06 4.34 4.94
C LEU A 226 1.01 5.44 4.91
N GLY A 227 1.44 6.69 5.09
CA GLY A 227 0.62 7.88 4.91
C GLY A 227 0.93 8.55 3.58
N LEU A 228 -0.09 8.86 2.77
CA LEU A 228 0.08 9.53 1.49
C LEU A 228 -0.61 10.90 1.52
N TRP A 229 0.06 11.91 0.98
CA TRP A 229 -0.55 13.22 0.70
C TRP A 229 0.07 13.86 -0.54
N ARG A 230 -0.56 14.90 -1.02
CA ARG A 230 -0.04 15.74 -2.12
C ARG A 230 0.03 17.18 -1.67
N ASP A 231 1.04 17.89 -2.15
CA ASP A 231 1.13 19.32 -1.93
C ASP A 231 -0.04 20.06 -2.61
N THR A 232 -0.49 21.11 -1.97
CA THR A 232 -1.48 22.02 -2.56
C THR A 232 -0.89 22.79 -3.75
N ALA A 233 0.41 23.04 -3.74
CA ALA A 233 1.13 23.77 -4.79
C ALA A 233 1.50 22.91 -6.00
N SER A 234 1.71 21.60 -5.80
CA SER A 234 2.06 20.66 -6.88
C SER A 234 1.02 19.56 -6.98
N ARG A 235 0.33 19.50 -8.13
CA ARG A 235 -0.66 18.44 -8.37
C ARG A 235 -0.03 17.07 -8.65
N THR A 236 1.24 17.02 -8.97
CA THR A 236 1.96 15.81 -9.36
C THR A 236 2.86 15.26 -8.25
N LEU A 237 3.34 16.09 -7.33
CA LEU A 237 4.19 15.64 -6.23
C LEU A 237 3.32 14.97 -5.16
N MET A 238 3.63 13.70 -4.89
CA MET A 238 3.02 12.90 -3.82
C MET A 238 4.11 12.51 -2.81
N HIS A 239 3.79 12.62 -1.56
CA HIS A 239 4.62 12.19 -0.44
C HIS A 239 4.11 10.87 0.12
N CYS A 240 5.03 9.95 0.37
CA CYS A 240 4.77 8.67 1.04
C CYS A 240 5.60 8.62 2.33
N LYS A 241 4.94 8.72 3.47
CA LYS A 241 5.59 8.67 4.79
C LYS A 241 5.42 7.29 5.42
N ILE A 242 6.50 6.77 5.96
CA ILE A 242 6.46 5.57 6.78
C ILE A 242 6.00 5.97 8.17
N LEU A 243 4.71 5.80 8.46
CA LEU A 243 4.12 6.18 9.75
C LEU A 243 4.41 5.16 10.85
N LYS A 244 4.47 3.88 10.48
CA LYS A 244 4.82 2.76 11.36
C LYS A 244 5.56 1.69 10.57
N ASN A 245 6.59 1.11 11.19
CA ASN A 245 7.34 -0.01 10.63
C ASN A 245 7.82 -0.91 11.77
N THR A 246 7.19 -2.08 11.94
CA THR A 246 7.56 -3.03 13.02
C THR A 246 8.87 -3.77 12.76
N LYS A 247 9.41 -3.68 11.55
CA LYS A 247 10.65 -4.34 11.13
C LYS A 247 11.80 -3.37 10.82
N GLY A 248 11.63 -2.09 11.16
CA GLY A 248 12.62 -1.05 10.88
C GLY A 248 12.23 0.31 11.44
N THR A 249 12.84 1.37 10.91
CA THR A 249 12.55 2.74 11.32
C THR A 249 11.28 3.29 10.69
N ALA A 250 10.65 4.25 11.35
CA ALA A 250 9.51 5.03 10.86
C ALA A 250 9.89 6.53 10.80
N GLY A 251 9.03 7.33 10.18
CA GLY A 251 9.18 8.79 10.08
C GLY A 251 9.74 9.30 8.76
N SER A 252 10.39 8.45 7.96
CA SER A 252 10.93 8.85 6.65
C SER A 252 9.83 9.20 5.67
N ILE A 253 10.09 10.22 4.84
CA ILE A 253 9.23 10.65 3.75
C ILE A 253 9.94 10.33 2.43
N ILE A 254 9.23 9.70 1.52
CA ILE A 254 9.66 9.36 0.17
C ILE A 254 8.81 10.15 -0.82
N ASP A 255 9.48 10.96 -1.64
CA ASP A 255 8.82 11.73 -2.67
C ASP A 255 8.63 10.89 -3.93
N CYS A 256 7.45 10.98 -4.52
CA CYS A 256 7.11 10.34 -5.78
C CYS A 256 6.22 11.25 -6.63
N GLU A 257 6.22 10.98 -7.93
CA GLU A 257 5.31 11.64 -8.85
C GLU A 257 4.03 10.83 -9.03
N TYR A 258 2.91 11.51 -9.03
CA TYR A 258 1.60 10.94 -9.38
C TYR A 258 1.02 11.62 -10.61
N ASP A 259 0.87 10.86 -11.68
CA ASP A 259 0.13 11.25 -12.89
C ASP A 259 -1.28 10.65 -12.82
N GLY A 260 -2.25 11.47 -12.43
CA GLY A 260 -3.63 11.02 -12.25
C GLY A 260 -4.32 10.65 -13.55
N ALA A 261 -3.93 11.23 -14.69
CA ALA A 261 -4.52 10.92 -16.00
C ALA A 261 -4.12 9.50 -16.46
N ARG A 262 -2.89 9.08 -16.14
CA ARG A 262 -2.34 7.76 -16.47
C ARG A 262 -2.31 6.82 -15.28
N MET A 263 -2.80 7.28 -14.12
CA MET A 263 -2.80 6.52 -12.85
C MET A 263 -1.41 6.04 -12.42
N GLN A 264 -0.34 6.71 -12.84
CA GLN A 264 1.04 6.29 -12.60
C GLN A 264 1.61 6.91 -11.33
N ILE A 265 2.29 6.07 -10.56
CA ILE A 265 3.16 6.51 -9.48
C ILE A 265 4.57 6.05 -9.82
N ARG A 266 5.52 6.98 -9.75
CA ARG A 266 6.92 6.74 -10.07
C ARG A 266 7.83 7.52 -9.10
N PRO A 267 9.10 7.12 -8.94
CA PRO A 267 10.05 7.90 -8.16
C PRO A 267 10.09 9.34 -8.64
N ALA A 268 10.09 10.31 -7.71
CA ALA A 268 10.34 11.69 -8.08
C ALA A 268 11.76 11.84 -8.67
N PRO A 269 11.97 12.72 -9.64
CA PRO A 269 13.31 13.04 -10.09
C PRO A 269 14.16 13.51 -8.91
N VAL A 270 15.40 13.01 -8.80
CA VAL A 270 16.33 13.50 -7.80
C VAL A 270 16.70 14.92 -8.21
N THR A 271 16.04 15.92 -7.64
CA THR A 271 16.51 17.30 -7.72
C THR A 271 17.70 17.42 -6.80
N PHE A 272 18.91 17.39 -7.36
CA PHE A 272 20.08 17.87 -6.64
C PHE A 272 19.87 19.38 -6.47
N SER A 273 19.32 19.81 -5.35
CA SER A 273 19.53 21.17 -4.89
C SER A 273 21.02 21.25 -4.57
N SER A 274 21.81 21.85 -5.46
CA SER A 274 23.15 22.31 -5.10
C SER A 274 23.00 23.12 -3.82
N PRO A 275 23.78 22.85 -2.77
CA PRO A 275 23.80 23.76 -1.64
C PRO A 275 24.06 25.15 -2.19
N ALA A 276 23.14 26.07 -1.95
CA ALA A 276 23.38 27.48 -2.25
C ALA A 276 24.71 27.84 -1.61
N ASN A 277 25.66 28.30 -2.42
CA ASN A 277 26.89 28.89 -1.95
C ASN A 277 26.55 30.21 -1.23
N ASP A 278 26.09 30.13 0.00
CA ASP A 278 26.19 31.22 0.94
C ASP A 278 27.58 31.20 1.58
N VAL A 279 28.56 31.62 0.82
CA VAL A 279 29.84 32.06 1.37
C VAL A 279 30.24 33.35 0.64
N ASP A 280 29.54 34.43 0.91
CA ASP A 280 30.09 35.75 0.93
C ASP A 280 30.66 35.99 2.35
N MET A 281 31.77 35.34 2.68
CA MET A 281 32.67 35.82 3.72
C MET A 281 33.72 36.66 3.04
N ALA A 282 33.40 37.92 2.87
CA ALA A 282 34.43 38.94 2.69
C ALA A 282 35.33 38.95 3.95
N VAL A 283 36.47 38.30 3.85
CA VAL A 283 37.52 38.43 4.87
C VAL A 283 38.24 39.73 4.57
N ASP A 284 37.93 40.75 5.36
CA ASP A 284 38.64 42.01 5.37
C ASP A 284 40.04 41.77 5.99
N TYR A 285 41.07 41.85 5.14
CA TYR A 285 42.50 41.72 5.52
C TYR A 285 43.17 43.07 5.70
N ASP A 286 42.49 44.06 6.26
CA ASP A 286 43.17 45.31 6.67
C ASP A 286 43.27 45.37 8.21
N GLY A 287 44.42 44.98 8.73
CA GLY A 287 44.64 45.19 10.16
C GLY A 287 45.77 44.38 10.83
N LEU A 288 46.89 44.16 10.19
CA LEU A 288 48.13 43.79 10.93
C LEU A 288 49.29 44.65 10.46
N GLY A 289 49.42 45.83 11.09
CA GLY A 289 50.65 46.60 11.09
C GLY A 289 51.64 45.81 11.90
N ILE A 290 52.85 45.59 11.28
CA ILE A 290 54.06 45.21 11.97
C ILE A 290 55.10 46.25 11.60
N SER A 291 55.51 46.98 12.61
CA SER A 291 56.78 47.79 12.64
C SER A 291 57.94 46.86 12.79
#